data_c7dfca47fa82cf694ee4639ec5e5e39c
#
_entry.id   c7dfca47fa82cf694ee4639ec5e5e39c
#
_cell.length_a   1.000
_cell.length_b   1.000
_cell.length_c   1.000
_cell.angle_alpha   90.00
_cell.angle_beta   90.00
_cell.angle_gamma   90.00
#
_symmetry.space_group_name_H-M   'P 1'
#
loop_
_entity.id
_entity.type
_entity.pdbx_description
1 polymer ?
#
loop_
_entity_poly.entity_id
_entity_poly.type
_entity_poly.pdbx_seq_one_letter_code
_entity_poly.pdbx_strand_id
1 'polypeptide(L)'
;RLLTPVIGATCPMAPSSGLRAAATSYEMVHATPIATVAAFLRDLRLYDASAAVGALGRIPVSIMCGTRDRVTPILHSQQLAALLPNAELVAVAGGRHMVGLEQPQVVGEALDRLLVRAQTYHREHSPTTDLVGA
;
A
#
# COMPACT_ATOMS: atom_id res chain seq x y z
N ARG A 1 8.99 12.18 25.22
CA ARG A 1 8.07 13.33 25.00
C ARG A 1 8.48 14.28 23.85
N LEU A 2 9.74 14.27 23.40
CA LEU A 2 10.23 15.18 22.35
C LEU A 2 9.94 14.70 20.91
N LEU A 3 9.64 13.41 20.70
CA LEU A 3 9.35 12.84 19.37
C LEU A 3 7.85 12.84 19.00
N THR A 4 6.98 13.05 19.98
CA THR A 4 5.51 13.03 19.76
C THR A 4 5.05 14.07 18.72
N PRO A 5 5.50 15.34 18.75
CA PRO A 5 5.10 16.30 17.73
C PRO A 5 5.70 16.02 16.35
N VAL A 6 6.87 15.36 16.29
CA VAL A 6 7.52 15.02 15.02
C VAL A 6 6.79 13.87 14.34
N ILE A 7 6.41 12.83 15.08
CA ILE A 7 5.67 11.68 14.52
C ILE A 7 4.24 12.09 14.14
N GLY A 8 3.58 12.88 14.98
CA GLY A 8 2.25 13.43 14.67
C GLY A 8 2.24 14.40 13.49
N ALA A 9 3.35 15.10 13.25
CA ALA A 9 3.51 16.00 12.10
C ALA A 9 3.91 15.25 10.81
N THR A 10 4.59 14.11 10.94
CA THR A 10 5.08 13.31 9.80
C THR A 10 4.11 12.22 9.34
N CYS A 11 3.13 11.83 10.18
CA CYS A 11 2.04 10.95 9.78
C CYS A 11 0.70 11.70 9.78
N PRO A 12 0.53 12.72 8.94
CA PRO A 12 -0.65 13.55 8.96
C PRO A 12 -1.77 12.80 8.25
N MET A 13 -2.72 12.30 9.01
CA MET A 13 -4.01 11.89 8.47
C MET A 13 -4.76 13.13 7.98
N ALA A 14 -5.58 12.97 6.93
CA ALA A 14 -6.44 14.05 6.48
C ALA A 14 -7.43 14.45 7.60
N PRO A 15 -7.80 15.72 7.71
CA PRO A 15 -8.78 16.17 8.72
C PRO A 15 -10.13 15.45 8.65
N SER A 16 -10.46 14.87 7.50
CA SER A 16 -11.65 14.05 7.26
C SER A 16 -11.54 12.62 7.77
N SER A 17 -10.33 12.16 8.09
CA SER A 17 -10.15 10.83 8.69
C SER A 17 -10.72 10.89 10.11
N GLY A 18 -11.71 10.07 10.38
CA GLY A 18 -12.40 10.10 11.66
C GLY A 18 -11.42 10.05 12.85
N LEU A 19 -11.74 10.76 13.93
CA LEU A 19 -10.96 10.80 15.17
C LEU A 19 -10.50 9.41 15.67
N ARG A 20 -11.30 8.37 15.40
CA ARG A 20 -10.99 6.98 15.79
C ARG A 20 -9.77 6.42 15.05
N ALA A 21 -9.66 6.64 13.73
CA ALA A 21 -8.52 6.17 12.95
C ALA A 21 -7.22 6.89 13.36
N ALA A 22 -7.31 8.20 13.63
CA ALA A 22 -6.19 8.96 14.15
C ALA A 22 -5.75 8.47 15.54
N ALA A 23 -6.70 8.20 16.44
CA ALA A 23 -6.43 7.68 17.78
C ALA A 23 -5.76 6.31 17.71
N THR A 24 -6.26 5.38 16.91
CA THR A 24 -5.67 4.04 16.74
C THR A 24 -4.23 4.11 16.24
N SER A 25 -3.96 4.93 15.23
CA SER A 25 -2.59 5.11 14.70
C SER A 25 -1.66 5.71 15.77
N TYR A 26 -2.14 6.66 16.54
CA TYR A 26 -1.40 7.26 17.65
C TYR A 26 -1.06 6.24 18.74
N GLU A 27 -2.04 5.43 19.15
CA GLU A 27 -1.84 4.39 20.16
C GLU A 27 -0.81 3.35 19.71
N MET A 28 -0.89 2.88 18.46
CA MET A 28 0.07 1.91 17.90
C MET A 28 1.51 2.47 17.90
N VAL A 29 1.69 3.72 17.50
CA VAL A 29 3.02 4.36 17.49
C VAL A 29 3.55 4.52 18.92
N HIS A 30 2.71 4.92 19.86
CA HIS A 30 3.10 5.11 21.26
C HIS A 30 3.38 3.79 22.00
N ALA A 31 2.71 2.71 21.64
CA ALA A 31 2.96 1.40 22.21
C ALA A 31 4.27 0.75 21.72
N THR A 32 4.86 1.26 20.64
CA THR A 32 6.08 0.68 20.06
C THR A 32 7.33 1.28 20.72
N PRO A 33 8.24 0.48 21.32
CA PRO A 33 9.48 0.97 21.88
C PRO A 33 10.33 1.70 20.83
N ILE A 34 10.90 2.83 21.20
CA ILE A 34 11.69 3.66 20.27
C ILE A 34 12.89 2.91 19.68
N ALA A 35 13.50 2.00 20.44
CA ALA A 35 14.59 1.17 19.96
C ALA A 35 14.13 0.25 18.79
N THR A 36 12.91 -0.30 18.87
CA THR A 36 12.31 -1.10 17.81
C THR A 36 12.07 -0.26 16.56
N VAL A 37 11.51 0.95 16.73
CA VAL A 37 11.30 1.88 15.62
C VAL A 37 12.62 2.24 14.94
N ALA A 38 13.65 2.57 15.73
CA ALA A 38 14.96 2.95 15.21
C ALA A 38 15.65 1.80 14.45
N ALA A 39 15.59 0.57 14.99
CA ALA A 39 16.13 -0.62 14.33
C ALA A 39 15.40 -0.89 13.01
N PHE A 40 14.06 -0.87 13.00
CA PHE A 40 13.26 -1.08 11.81
C PHE A 40 13.54 -0.03 10.72
N LEU A 41 13.62 1.26 11.09
CA LEU A 41 13.91 2.33 10.12
C LEU A 41 15.31 2.21 9.53
N ARG A 42 16.30 1.76 10.33
CA ARG A 42 17.64 1.48 9.82
C ARG A 42 17.62 0.37 8.77
N ASP A 43 16.95 -0.74 9.07
CA ASP A 43 16.91 -1.89 8.19
C ASP A 43 16.07 -1.59 6.93
N LEU A 44 14.98 -0.84 7.07
CA LEU A 44 14.15 -0.39 5.94
C LEU A 44 14.94 0.47 4.93
N ARG A 45 15.89 1.29 5.40
CA ARG A 45 16.74 2.10 4.51
C ARG A 45 17.72 1.26 3.66
N LEU A 46 18.05 0.06 4.11
CA LEU A 46 18.94 -0.88 3.42
C LEU A 46 18.17 -1.94 2.64
N TYR A 47 16.86 -2.00 2.84
CA TYR A 47 16.02 -2.99 2.20
C TYR A 47 15.81 -2.67 0.72
N ASP A 48 16.15 -3.62 -0.13
CA ASP A 48 15.91 -3.56 -1.58
C ASP A 48 15.10 -4.79 -2.02
N ALA A 49 13.89 -4.55 -2.47
CA ALA A 49 12.98 -5.58 -2.97
C ALA A 49 12.95 -5.65 -4.51
N SER A 50 13.89 -5.05 -5.21
CA SER A 50 13.91 -4.98 -6.68
C SER A 50 13.84 -6.36 -7.34
N ALA A 51 14.41 -7.40 -6.71
CA ALA A 51 14.32 -8.77 -7.19
C ALA A 51 12.88 -9.32 -7.23
N ALA A 52 11.98 -8.81 -6.40
CA ALA A 52 10.56 -9.23 -6.38
C ALA A 52 9.75 -8.66 -7.55
N VAL A 53 10.20 -7.59 -8.18
CA VAL A 53 9.49 -6.91 -9.28
C VAL A 53 9.20 -7.86 -10.44
N GLY A 54 10.17 -8.73 -10.79
CA GLY A 54 10.00 -9.71 -11.85
C GLY A 54 8.87 -10.72 -11.59
N ALA A 55 8.65 -11.12 -10.35
CA ALA A 55 7.56 -12.01 -9.95
C ALA A 55 6.22 -11.27 -9.94
N LEU A 56 6.19 -10.06 -9.39
CA LEU A 56 5.00 -9.22 -9.33
C LEU A 56 4.51 -8.79 -10.73
N GLY A 57 5.41 -8.60 -11.68
CA GLY A 57 5.06 -8.24 -13.06
C GLY A 57 4.25 -9.29 -13.81
N ARG A 58 4.15 -10.52 -13.28
CA ARG A 58 3.40 -11.62 -13.88
C ARG A 58 1.95 -11.72 -13.42
N ILE A 59 1.58 -11.03 -12.39
CA ILE A 59 0.24 -11.08 -11.78
C ILE A 59 -0.41 -9.69 -11.81
N PRO A 60 -1.75 -9.60 -11.71
CA PRO A 60 -2.42 -8.32 -11.52
C PRO A 60 -2.00 -7.68 -10.21
N VAL A 61 -1.61 -6.42 -10.28
CA VAL A 61 -1.18 -5.62 -9.12
C VAL A 61 -2.00 -4.34 -9.04
N SER A 62 -2.30 -3.87 -7.85
CA SER A 62 -2.84 -2.53 -7.60
C SER A 62 -1.90 -1.78 -6.67
N ILE A 63 -1.44 -0.61 -7.10
CA ILE A 63 -0.59 0.29 -6.34
C ILE A 63 -1.43 1.50 -5.97
N MET A 64 -1.64 1.72 -4.67
CA MET A 64 -2.44 2.84 -4.18
C MET A 64 -1.57 3.82 -3.41
N CYS A 65 -1.71 5.11 -3.70
CA CYS A 65 -0.97 6.16 -3.03
C CYS A 65 -1.78 7.45 -2.96
N GLY A 66 -1.71 8.14 -1.83
CA GLY A 66 -2.29 9.47 -1.70
C GLY A 66 -1.48 10.52 -2.46
N THR A 67 -2.16 11.43 -3.18
CA THR A 67 -1.46 12.50 -3.93
C THR A 67 -0.76 13.53 -3.03
N ARG A 68 -1.06 13.51 -1.72
CA ARG A 68 -0.44 14.36 -0.69
C ARG A 68 0.38 13.55 0.31
N ASP A 69 0.76 12.30 -0.03
CA ASP A 69 1.65 11.51 0.80
C ASP A 69 3.04 12.15 0.84
N ARG A 70 3.50 12.44 2.06
CA ARG A 70 4.83 13.04 2.33
C ARG A 70 5.80 12.02 2.92
N VAL A 71 5.34 10.84 3.30
CA VAL A 71 6.18 9.75 3.82
C VAL A 71 6.72 8.94 2.66
N THR A 72 5.81 8.48 1.77
CA THR A 72 6.13 7.79 0.52
C THR A 72 5.50 8.58 -0.64
N PRO A 73 6.19 9.60 -1.17
CA PRO A 73 5.67 10.44 -2.24
C PRO A 73 5.22 9.64 -3.46
N ILE A 74 4.16 10.12 -4.13
CA ILE A 74 3.53 9.46 -5.28
C ILE A 74 4.52 9.10 -6.39
N LEU A 75 5.63 9.83 -6.50
CA LEU A 75 6.69 9.53 -7.45
C LEU A 75 7.22 8.10 -7.31
N HIS A 76 7.37 7.59 -6.09
CA HIS A 76 7.82 6.21 -5.84
C HIS A 76 6.80 5.19 -6.36
N SER A 77 5.51 5.46 -6.16
CA SER A 77 4.43 4.61 -6.69
C SER A 77 4.38 4.64 -8.22
N GLN A 78 4.62 5.79 -8.82
CA GLN A 78 4.72 5.93 -10.28
C GLN A 78 5.92 5.16 -10.85
N GLN A 79 7.08 5.25 -10.20
CA GLN A 79 8.27 4.49 -10.58
C GLN A 79 8.03 2.99 -10.47
N LEU A 80 7.40 2.53 -9.40
CA LEU A 80 7.06 1.12 -9.23
C LEU A 80 6.05 0.65 -10.30
N ALA A 81 5.03 1.44 -10.58
CA ALA A 81 4.05 1.14 -11.63
C ALA A 81 4.69 1.05 -13.01
N ALA A 82 5.68 1.89 -13.31
CA ALA A 82 6.41 1.84 -14.57
C ALA A 82 7.23 0.55 -14.75
N LEU A 83 7.59 -0.13 -13.66
CA LEU A 83 8.30 -1.41 -13.69
C LEU A 83 7.36 -2.62 -13.74
N LEU A 84 6.06 -2.43 -13.53
CA LEU A 84 5.08 -3.50 -13.41
C LEU A 84 4.01 -3.35 -14.51
N PRO A 85 4.13 -4.05 -15.65
CA PRO A 85 3.24 -3.86 -16.80
C PRO A 85 1.77 -4.18 -16.51
N ASN A 86 1.51 -5.03 -15.51
CA ASN A 86 0.16 -5.42 -15.09
C ASN A 86 -0.35 -4.63 -13.87
N ALA A 87 0.34 -3.55 -13.49
CA ALA A 87 -0.08 -2.74 -12.35
C ALA A 87 -1.09 -1.65 -12.74
N GLU A 88 -2.11 -1.49 -11.90
CA GLU A 88 -2.99 -0.33 -11.88
C GLU A 88 -2.47 0.64 -10.81
N LEU A 89 -2.17 1.87 -11.19
CA LEU A 89 -1.84 2.93 -10.24
C LEU A 89 -3.09 3.72 -9.87
N VAL A 90 -3.49 3.65 -8.61
CA VAL A 90 -4.61 4.40 -8.04
C VAL A 90 -4.08 5.59 -7.25
N ALA A 91 -4.03 6.75 -7.88
CA ALA A 91 -3.67 8.01 -7.25
C ALA A 91 -4.87 8.60 -6.51
N VAL A 92 -4.91 8.45 -5.20
CA VAL A 92 -6.03 8.88 -4.35
C VAL A 92 -5.96 10.40 -4.13
N ALA A 93 -6.86 11.14 -4.76
CA ALA A 93 -6.87 12.60 -4.73
C ALA A 93 -7.01 13.15 -3.30
N GLY A 94 -6.08 14.01 -2.90
CA GLY A 94 -6.05 14.61 -1.56
C GLY A 94 -5.66 13.65 -0.44
N GLY A 95 -5.57 12.35 -0.69
CA GLY A 95 -5.14 11.34 0.26
C GLY A 95 -3.69 11.56 0.71
N ARG A 96 -3.39 11.18 1.95
CA ARG A 96 -2.06 11.21 2.54
C ARG A 96 -1.52 9.79 2.71
N HIS A 97 -0.71 9.54 3.75
CA HIS A 97 -0.04 8.25 3.94
C HIS A 97 -0.98 7.09 4.31
N MET A 98 -2.05 7.38 5.04
CA MET A 98 -2.97 6.37 5.55
C MET A 98 -4.24 6.25 4.70
N VAL A 99 -4.08 6.14 3.36
CA VAL A 99 -5.21 6.14 2.39
C VAL A 99 -6.31 5.14 2.76
N GLY A 100 -5.96 3.97 3.28
CA GLY A 100 -6.94 2.96 3.70
C GLY A 100 -7.86 3.41 4.83
N LEU A 101 -7.37 4.27 5.70
CA LEU A 101 -8.14 4.87 6.79
C LEU A 101 -8.81 6.19 6.38
N GLU A 102 -8.19 6.91 5.45
CA GLU A 102 -8.63 8.22 5.01
C GLU A 102 -9.77 8.14 3.99
N GLN A 103 -9.69 7.18 3.08
CA GLN A 103 -10.64 7.02 1.98
C GLN A 103 -10.95 5.53 1.71
N PRO A 104 -11.56 4.82 2.67
CA PRO A 104 -11.79 3.38 2.59
C PRO A 104 -12.66 2.97 1.40
N GLN A 105 -13.56 3.83 0.93
CA GLN A 105 -14.42 3.57 -0.23
C GLN A 105 -13.58 3.46 -1.51
N VAL A 106 -12.65 4.40 -1.74
CA VAL A 106 -11.76 4.39 -2.91
C VAL A 106 -10.87 3.15 -2.89
N VAL A 107 -10.40 2.76 -1.70
CA VAL A 107 -9.61 1.53 -1.53
C VAL A 107 -10.46 0.29 -1.82
N GLY A 108 -11.70 0.23 -1.32
CA GLY A 108 -12.63 -0.85 -1.61
C GLY A 108 -12.88 -1.04 -3.10
N GLU A 109 -13.20 0.04 -3.81
CA GLU A 109 -13.41 0.01 -5.27
C GLU A 109 -12.16 -0.46 -6.04
N ALA A 110 -10.96 -0.07 -5.61
CA ALA A 110 -9.72 -0.52 -6.22
C ALA A 110 -9.46 -2.02 -5.97
N LEU A 111 -9.80 -2.52 -4.78
CA LEU A 111 -9.73 -3.95 -4.45
C LEU A 111 -10.73 -4.76 -5.27
N ASP A 112 -11.95 -4.28 -5.46
CA ASP A 112 -12.96 -4.95 -6.31
C ASP A 112 -12.45 -5.08 -7.75
N ARG A 113 -11.87 -4.01 -8.32
CA ARG A 113 -11.25 -4.07 -9.65
C ARG A 113 -10.09 -5.08 -9.70
N LEU A 114 -9.25 -5.09 -8.67
CA LEU A 114 -8.14 -6.05 -8.58
C LEU A 114 -8.65 -7.49 -8.54
N LEU A 115 -9.70 -7.77 -7.78
CA LEU A 115 -10.31 -9.10 -7.70
C LEU A 115 -10.84 -9.57 -9.06
N VAL A 116 -11.52 -8.70 -9.80
CA VAL A 116 -12.01 -9.02 -11.16
C VAL A 116 -10.83 -9.34 -12.09
N ARG A 117 -9.77 -8.55 -12.06
CA ARG A 117 -8.55 -8.77 -12.85
C ARG A 117 -7.86 -10.08 -12.46
N ALA A 118 -7.78 -10.38 -11.17
CA ALA A 118 -7.17 -11.61 -10.66
C ALA A 118 -7.97 -12.86 -11.09
N GLN A 119 -9.30 -12.81 -11.07
CA GLN A 119 -10.15 -13.89 -11.54
C GLN A 119 -10.00 -14.14 -13.04
N THR A 120 -9.89 -13.08 -13.83
CA THR A 120 -9.64 -13.19 -15.28
C THR A 120 -8.27 -13.82 -15.54
N TYR A 121 -7.24 -13.30 -14.87
CA TYR A 121 -5.89 -13.83 -14.96
C TYR A 121 -5.83 -15.32 -14.59
N HIS A 122 -6.49 -15.71 -13.50
CA HIS A 122 -6.55 -17.11 -13.07
C HIS A 122 -7.19 -18.02 -14.11
N ARG A 123 -8.31 -17.60 -14.73
CA ARG A 123 -8.97 -18.37 -15.79
C ARG A 123 -8.08 -18.58 -17.02
N GLU A 124 -7.28 -17.57 -17.37
CA GLU A 124 -6.40 -17.60 -18.54
C GLU A 124 -5.11 -18.42 -18.31
N HIS A 125 -4.65 -18.54 -17.06
CA HIS A 125 -3.37 -19.15 -16.71
C HIS A 125 -3.49 -20.41 -15.85
N SER A 126 -4.70 -20.84 -15.49
CA SER A 126 -4.89 -22.13 -14.84
C SER A 126 -4.81 -23.24 -15.87
N PRO A 127 -4.04 -24.32 -15.61
CA PRO A 127 -4.07 -25.49 -16.48
C PRO A 127 -5.50 -26.02 -16.53
N THR A 128 -6.03 -26.17 -17.73
CA THR A 128 -7.30 -26.88 -17.97
C THR A 128 -7.06 -28.31 -17.48
N THR A 129 -7.61 -28.65 -16.32
CA THR A 129 -7.66 -30.05 -15.91
C THR A 129 -8.75 -30.70 -16.77
N ASP A 130 -8.35 -31.20 -17.93
CA ASP A 130 -9.18 -32.10 -18.72
C ASP A 130 -9.38 -33.40 -17.91
N LEU A 131 -10.31 -33.35 -16.95
CA LEU A 131 -10.89 -34.53 -16.35
C LEU A 131 -11.98 -35.05 -17.31
N VAL A 132 -11.54 -35.52 -18.49
CA VAL A 132 -12.41 -36.28 -19.37
C VAL A 132 -11.73 -37.61 -19.65
N GLY A 133 -12.31 -38.67 -19.13
CA GLY A 133 -12.32 -39.99 -19.70
C GLY A 133 -11.45 -41.04 -19.02
N ALA A 134 -12.03 -41.77 -18.14
CA ALA A 134 -11.91 -43.22 -18.11
C ALA A 134 -13.25 -43.81 -17.62
#